data_96fb9467744f1c8a72a6d2d32aa9727f
#
_entry.id   96fb9467744f1c8a72a6d2d32aa9727f
#
_cell.length_a   1.000
_cell.length_b   1.000
_cell.length_c   1.000
_cell.angle_alpha   90.00
_cell.angle_beta   90.00
_cell.angle_gamma   90.00
#
_symmetry.space_group_name_H-M   'P 1'
#
loop_
_entity.id
_entity.type
_entity.pdbx_description
1 polymer ?
#
loop_
_entity_poly.entity_id
_entity_poly.type
_entity_poly.pdbx_seq_one_letter_code
_entity_poly.pdbx_strand_id
1 'polypeptide(L)'
;MVKRKPQYVKIKEYIIQNIEDEKYNENEQIESEHALCELFGVTRMTVRQALTELINENVIYSVPKVGSFVCKKSRFKSFDGLNSVT
;
A
#
# COMPACT_ATOMS: atom_id res chain seq x y z
N MET A 1 -16.44 14.46 -18.20
CA MET A 1 -15.16 14.35 -18.30
C MET A 1 -14.57 13.39 -17.36
N VAL A 2 -13.82 12.54 -17.81
CA VAL A 2 -13.23 11.58 -17.01
C VAL A 2 -11.94 11.99 -16.45
N LYS A 3 -11.76 11.80 -15.16
CA LYS A 3 -10.55 12.12 -14.59
C LYS A 3 -9.74 10.90 -14.48
N ARG A 4 -8.53 10.92 -14.91
CA ARG A 4 -7.68 9.80 -14.78
C ARG A 4 -7.08 9.80 -13.43
N LYS A 5 -6.95 8.63 -12.81
CA LYS A 5 -6.29 8.54 -11.53
C LYS A 5 -4.80 8.65 -11.75
N PRO A 6 -4.11 9.34 -10.85
CA PRO A 6 -2.65 9.36 -10.92
C PRO A 6 -2.12 7.94 -10.80
N GLN A 7 -0.95 7.69 -11.35
CA GLN A 7 -0.37 6.37 -11.31
C GLN A 7 -0.17 5.87 -9.89
N TYR A 8 0.23 6.74 -8.98
CA TYR A 8 0.50 6.28 -7.63
C TYR A 8 -0.78 5.79 -6.95
N VAL A 9 -1.92 6.35 -7.33
CA VAL A 9 -3.18 5.90 -6.75
C VAL A 9 -3.49 4.48 -7.18
N LYS A 10 -3.16 4.14 -8.42
CA LYS A 10 -3.38 2.80 -8.92
C LYS A 10 -2.53 1.80 -8.14
N ILE A 11 -1.31 2.19 -7.79
CA ILE A 11 -0.43 1.33 -7.03
C ILE A 11 -0.99 1.13 -5.63
N LYS A 12 -1.48 2.20 -5.02
CA LYS A 12 -2.08 2.11 -3.70
C LYS A 12 -3.27 1.16 -3.72
N GLU A 13 -4.12 1.30 -4.71
CA GLU A 13 -5.31 0.45 -4.81
C GLU A 13 -4.94 -1.00 -5.01
N TYR A 14 -3.92 -1.25 -5.80
CA TYR A 14 -3.47 -2.59 -6.05
C TYR A 14 -3.03 -3.26 -4.73
N ILE A 15 -2.24 -2.56 -3.95
CA ILE A 15 -1.74 -3.10 -2.70
C ILE A 15 -2.87 -3.32 -1.71
N ILE A 16 -3.75 -2.34 -1.58
CA ILE A 16 -4.86 -2.45 -0.65
C ILE A 16 -5.79 -3.59 -1.05
N GLN A 17 -6.05 -3.72 -2.34
CA GLN A 17 -6.92 -4.77 -2.81
C GLN A 17 -6.32 -6.15 -2.55
N ASN A 18 -5.01 -6.28 -2.72
CA ASN A 18 -4.37 -7.54 -2.45
C ASN A 18 -4.41 -7.90 -0.97
N ILE A 19 -4.36 -6.90 -0.11
CA ILE A 19 -4.48 -7.14 1.32
C ILE A 19 -5.89 -7.60 1.63
N GLU A 20 -6.88 -6.95 1.05
CA GLU A 20 -8.27 -7.31 1.30
C GLU A 20 -8.59 -8.70 0.75
N ASP A 21 -7.97 -9.06 -0.35
CA ASP A 21 -8.19 -10.37 -0.95
C ASP A 21 -7.31 -11.43 -0.28
N GLU A 22 -6.59 -11.01 0.74
CA GLU A 22 -5.73 -11.92 1.49
C GLU A 22 -4.60 -12.54 0.68
N LYS A 23 -4.17 -11.83 -0.35
CA LYS A 23 -3.03 -12.29 -1.11
C LYS A 23 -1.74 -11.96 -0.38
N TYR A 24 -1.80 -10.98 0.53
CA TYR A 24 -0.69 -10.71 1.42
C TYR A 24 -1.19 -10.98 2.82
N ASN A 25 -0.39 -11.65 3.62
CA ASN A 25 -0.72 -11.87 5.03
C ASN A 25 -0.15 -10.74 5.88
N GLU A 26 -0.55 -10.69 7.13
CA GLU A 26 -0.01 -9.70 8.04
C GLU A 26 1.48 -9.88 8.10
N ASN A 27 2.19 -8.78 8.10
CA ASN A 27 3.64 -8.73 8.18
C ASN A 27 4.34 -9.42 7.02
N GLU A 28 3.63 -9.64 5.94
CA GLU A 28 4.24 -10.22 4.76
C GLU A 28 4.86 -9.12 3.92
N GLN A 29 5.97 -9.39 3.31
CA GLN A 29 6.65 -8.41 2.47
C GLN A 29 5.93 -8.27 1.14
N ILE A 30 5.70 -7.04 0.72
CA ILE A 30 5.05 -6.81 -0.57
C ILE A 30 6.14 -6.68 -1.63
N GLU A 31 5.75 -6.51 -2.88
CA GLU A 31 6.70 -6.38 -3.97
C GLU A 31 7.64 -5.24 -3.72
N SER A 32 8.86 -5.36 -4.21
CA SER A 32 9.85 -4.31 -4.04
C SER A 32 9.51 -3.11 -4.91
N GLU A 33 10.17 -1.98 -4.66
CA GLU A 33 9.98 -0.80 -5.48
C GLU A 33 10.26 -1.14 -6.93
N HIS A 34 11.33 -1.88 -7.18
CA HIS A 34 11.72 -2.22 -8.54
C HIS A 34 10.64 -3.07 -9.20
N ALA A 35 10.11 -4.04 -8.49
CA ALA A 35 9.09 -4.90 -9.04
C ALA A 35 7.81 -4.10 -9.34
N LEU A 36 7.46 -3.18 -8.46
CA LEU A 36 6.28 -2.36 -8.68
C LEU A 36 6.48 -1.40 -9.86
N CYS A 37 7.70 -0.89 -10.01
CA CYS A 37 7.99 -0.03 -11.16
C CYS A 37 7.77 -0.80 -12.45
N GLU A 38 8.23 -2.03 -12.51
CA GLU A 38 8.08 -2.83 -13.70
C GLU A 38 6.64 -3.26 -13.92
N LEU A 39 5.97 -3.59 -12.85
CA LEU A 39 4.60 -4.04 -12.94
C LEU A 39 3.69 -2.96 -13.48
N PHE A 40 3.89 -1.73 -13.05
CA PHE A 40 3.04 -0.63 -13.47
C PHE A 40 3.63 0.25 -14.56
N GLY A 41 4.88 0.01 -14.92
CA GLY A 41 5.52 0.81 -15.96
C GLY A 41 5.70 2.26 -15.55
N VAL A 42 6.08 2.48 -14.32
CA VAL A 42 6.24 3.84 -13.79
C VAL A 42 7.62 4.03 -13.19
N THR A 43 7.93 5.25 -12.83
CA THR A 43 9.23 5.54 -12.25
C THR A 43 9.23 5.20 -10.78
N ARG A 44 10.42 5.09 -10.23
CA ARG A 44 10.58 4.79 -8.82
C ARG A 44 9.96 5.85 -7.94
N MET A 45 10.01 7.11 -8.35
CA MET A 45 9.40 8.16 -7.57
C MET A 45 7.91 7.98 -7.42
N THR A 46 7.26 7.53 -8.48
CA THR A 46 5.83 7.29 -8.43
C THR A 46 5.52 6.17 -7.45
N VAL A 47 6.33 5.12 -7.48
CA VAL A 47 6.12 4.01 -6.56
C VAL A 47 6.36 4.48 -5.14
N ARG A 48 7.40 5.26 -4.91
CA ARG A 48 7.69 5.74 -3.56
C ARG A 48 6.60 6.62 -3.03
N GLN A 49 5.99 7.42 -3.88
CA GLN A 49 4.91 8.27 -3.44
C GLN A 49 3.75 7.40 -2.96
N ALA A 50 3.43 6.35 -3.69
CA ALA A 50 2.35 5.46 -3.30
C ALA A 50 2.67 4.77 -1.97
N LEU A 51 3.89 4.27 -1.84
CA LEU A 51 4.27 3.57 -0.63
C LEU A 51 4.29 4.51 0.57
N THR A 52 4.77 5.73 0.37
CA THR A 52 4.80 6.70 1.45
C THR A 52 3.39 6.98 1.96
N GLU A 53 2.46 7.12 1.06
CA GLU A 53 1.09 7.37 1.48
C GLU A 53 0.50 6.18 2.22
N LEU A 54 0.79 4.98 1.76
CA LEU A 54 0.30 3.80 2.44
C LEU A 54 0.92 3.67 3.84
N ILE A 55 2.17 4.06 3.97
CA ILE A 55 2.82 4.04 5.28
C ILE A 55 2.14 5.05 6.20
N ASN A 56 1.86 6.23 5.68
CA ASN A 56 1.20 7.25 6.48
C ASN A 56 -0.21 6.83 6.88
N GLU A 57 -0.83 5.98 6.09
CA GLU A 57 -2.17 5.49 6.38
C GLU A 57 -2.15 4.22 7.22
N ASN A 58 -0.95 3.80 7.60
CA ASN A 58 -0.79 2.60 8.42
C ASN A 58 -1.23 1.31 7.74
N VAL A 59 -1.17 1.29 6.43
CA VAL A 59 -1.51 0.10 5.66
C VAL A 59 -0.30 -0.81 5.55
N ILE A 60 0.88 -0.20 5.42
CA ILE A 60 2.13 -0.94 5.34
C ILE A 60 3.18 -0.23 6.19
N TYR A 61 4.29 -0.89 6.43
CA TYR A 61 5.40 -0.24 7.13
C TYR A 61 6.68 -0.60 6.37
N SER A 62 7.69 0.21 6.53
CA SER A 62 8.94 0.05 5.80
C SER A 62 10.06 -0.37 6.74
N VAL A 63 10.88 -1.30 6.28
CA VAL A 63 12.06 -1.70 7.04
C VAL A 63 13.26 -1.36 6.16
N PRO A 64 14.14 -0.48 6.60
CA PRO A 64 15.28 -0.05 5.77
C PRO A 64 16.07 -1.23 5.25
N LYS A 65 16.40 -1.18 3.98
CA LYS A 65 17.19 -2.18 3.31
C LYS A 65 16.56 -3.55 3.18
N VAL A 66 15.35 -3.71 3.66
CA VAL A 66 14.65 -4.98 3.56
C VAL A 66 13.45 -4.84 2.63
N GLY A 67 12.62 -3.84 2.87
CA GLY A 67 11.46 -3.62 2.01
C GLY A 67 10.27 -3.14 2.81
N SER A 68 9.11 -3.29 2.23
CA SER A 68 7.87 -2.87 2.87
C SER A 68 7.02 -4.08 3.20
N PHE A 69 6.33 -4.00 4.29
CA PHE A 69 5.55 -5.11 4.80
C PHE A 69 4.15 -4.69 5.15
N VAL A 70 3.22 -5.62 5.14
CA VAL A 70 1.83 -5.32 5.44
C VAL A 70 1.62 -5.18 6.94
N CYS A 71 0.93 -4.12 7.35
CA CYS A 71 0.58 -3.96 8.75
C CYS A 71 -0.51 -4.95 9.08
N LYS A 72 -0.80 -5.10 10.36
CA LYS A 72 -1.86 -5.99 10.75
C LYS A 72 -3.13 -5.56 10.10
N LYS A 73 -3.82 -6.52 9.52
CA LYS A 73 -5.04 -6.24 8.86
C LYS A 73 -6.04 -5.60 9.77
N SER A 74 -6.11 -6.05 10.98
CA SER A 74 -7.09 -5.51 11.90
C SER A 74 -6.83 -4.06 12.19
N ARG A 75 -5.62 -3.60 12.00
CA ARG A 75 -5.32 -2.25 12.27
C ARG A 75 -6.07 -1.27 11.41
N PHE A 76 -6.07 -1.37 10.12
CA PHE A 76 -6.82 -0.41 9.36
C PHE A 76 -8.27 -0.82 9.23
N LYS A 77 -8.61 -1.99 9.62
CA LYS A 77 -9.96 -2.33 9.61
C LYS A 77 -10.57 -1.68 10.79
N SER A 78 -9.88 -1.69 11.89
CA SER A 78 -10.44 -1.11 13.06
C SER A 78 -10.53 0.37 12.89
N PHE A 79 -9.78 0.92 12.00
CA PHE A 79 -9.84 2.28 11.74
C PHE A 79 -11.21 2.70 11.42
N ASP A 80 -11.91 1.95 10.64
CA ASP A 80 -13.19 2.25 10.32
C ASP A 80 -14.04 2.23 11.45
N GLY A 81 -13.98 1.30 12.24
CA GLY A 81 -14.89 1.23 13.28
C GLY A 81 -14.53 2.12 14.34
N LEU A 82 -13.33 2.33 14.47
CA LEU A 82 -12.94 3.08 15.41
C LEU A 82 -13.34 4.33 15.48
N ASN A 83 -13.40 4.87 14.50
CA ASN A 83 -13.75 6.15 14.48
C ASN A 83 -14.76 6.34 15.37
N SER A 84 -15.41 5.43 15.56
CA SER A 84 -16.48 5.69 16.34
C SER A 84 -16.02 5.80 17.71
N VAL A 85 -15.07 5.29 18.00
CA VAL A 85 -14.71 5.34 19.24
C VAL A 85 -14.07 6.30 19.61
N THR A 86 -13.73 6.58 19.33
CA THR A 86 -13.11 7.41 19.81
C THR A 86 -13.06 7.84 20.15
#